data_d3bcbd21e22a1d7eaecfbcff4e154cb6
#
_entry.id   d3bcbd21e22a1d7eaecfbcff4e154cb6
#
_cell.length_a   1.000
_cell.length_b   1.000
_cell.length_c   1.000
_cell.angle_alpha   90.00
_cell.angle_beta   90.00
_cell.angle_gamma   90.00
#
_symmetry.space_group_name_H-M   'P 1'
#
loop_
_entity.id
_entity.type
_entity.pdbx_description
1 polymer ?
#
loop_
_entity_poly.entity_id
_entity_poly.type
_entity_poly.pdbx_seq_one_letter_code
_entity_poly.pdbx_strand_id
1 'polypeptide(L)'
;MANTKREFLKKGFKMFLITISIILGLLVSLFIFLLIKSPGKPDQYLNNLGKPIVGSISEKTFVKIGGIKQGMFIRSRNTNNPVLLYVHGGPAFPNYFLIVKFNPGLEDYFTVCYWEQRGGGLSYTSEVTVESMNFNQLALDAVDVTNYLRKRFGKEKIYIMAHSGGTPIALLAVSREPALFYAYIGMGQITNQAESEKIAYTYMLEQYMADGNQKSVDKLKKI
;
A
#
# COMPACT_ATOMS: atom_id res chain seq x y z
N MET A 1 -35.81 -36.68 37.65
CA MET A 1 -34.71 -35.71 37.60
C MET A 1 -33.69 -35.96 36.49
N ALA A 2 -33.16 -37.15 36.24
CA ALA A 2 -32.15 -37.42 35.18
C ALA A 2 -32.65 -37.14 33.75
N ASN A 3 -33.89 -37.46 33.42
CA ASN A 3 -34.47 -37.24 32.09
C ASN A 3 -34.62 -35.75 31.74
N THR A 4 -35.02 -34.91 32.69
CA THR A 4 -35.21 -33.47 32.51
C THR A 4 -33.88 -32.77 32.26
N LYS A 5 -32.78 -33.20 32.92
CA LYS A 5 -31.43 -32.68 32.73
C LYS A 5 -30.88 -33.03 31.34
N ARG A 6 -31.16 -34.23 30.85
CA ARG A 6 -30.75 -34.71 29.52
C ARG A 6 -31.49 -33.98 28.40
N GLU A 7 -32.76 -33.72 28.57
CA GLU A 7 -33.57 -32.91 27.63
C GLU A 7 -33.06 -31.46 27.55
N PHE A 8 -32.77 -30.85 28.71
CA PHE A 8 -32.22 -29.50 28.78
C PHE A 8 -30.87 -29.39 28.06
N LEU A 9 -29.96 -30.37 28.29
CA LEU A 9 -28.65 -30.42 27.60
C LEU A 9 -28.80 -30.59 26.08
N LYS A 10 -29.71 -31.44 25.61
CA LYS A 10 -30.00 -31.61 24.18
C LYS A 10 -30.53 -30.33 23.54
N LYS A 11 -31.42 -29.60 24.23
CA LYS A 11 -31.98 -28.35 23.77
C LYS A 11 -30.91 -27.25 23.70
N GLY A 12 -30.05 -27.17 24.71
CA GLY A 12 -28.92 -26.25 24.73
C GLY A 12 -27.90 -26.55 23.58
N PHE A 13 -27.59 -27.83 23.38
CA PHE A 13 -26.69 -28.23 22.26
C PHE A 13 -27.31 -27.93 20.89
N LYS A 14 -28.63 -28.16 20.71
CA LYS A 14 -29.33 -27.80 19.47
C LYS A 14 -29.29 -26.29 19.21
N MET A 15 -29.54 -25.49 20.24
CA MET A 15 -29.46 -24.02 20.14
C MET A 15 -28.01 -23.57 19.78
N PHE A 16 -27.02 -24.17 20.42
CA PHE A 16 -25.62 -23.89 20.12
C PHE A 16 -25.28 -24.20 18.66
N LEU A 17 -25.70 -25.36 18.13
CA LEU A 17 -25.48 -25.71 16.71
C LEU A 17 -26.20 -24.73 15.76
N ILE A 18 -27.44 -24.32 16.08
CA ILE A 18 -28.17 -23.33 15.28
C ILE A 18 -27.41 -22.00 15.27
N THR A 19 -26.94 -21.54 16.42
CA THR A 19 -26.19 -20.27 16.51
C THR A 19 -24.91 -20.31 15.69
N ILE A 20 -24.13 -21.41 15.78
CA ILE A 20 -22.91 -21.58 14.94
C ILE A 20 -23.26 -21.60 13.45
N SER A 21 -24.34 -22.29 13.05
CA SER A 21 -24.77 -22.34 11.66
C SER A 21 -25.15 -20.96 11.11
N ILE A 22 -25.81 -20.14 11.92
CA ILE A 22 -26.17 -18.76 11.56
C ILE A 22 -24.91 -17.91 11.40
N ILE A 23 -23.98 -17.98 12.37
CA ILE A 23 -22.70 -17.24 12.29
C ILE A 23 -21.92 -17.63 11.05
N LEU A 24 -21.80 -18.93 10.79
CA LEU A 24 -21.11 -19.43 9.60
C LEU A 24 -21.78 -18.95 8.30
N GLY A 25 -23.12 -18.99 8.25
CA GLY A 25 -23.88 -18.46 7.11
C GLY A 25 -23.63 -16.97 6.87
N LEU A 26 -23.57 -16.16 7.93
CA LEU A 26 -23.26 -14.73 7.84
C LEU A 26 -21.82 -14.51 7.37
N LEU A 27 -20.84 -15.28 7.86
CA LEU A 27 -19.45 -15.18 7.42
C LEU A 27 -19.28 -15.55 5.95
N VAL A 28 -19.94 -16.62 5.50
CA VAL A 28 -19.93 -17.03 4.08
C VAL A 28 -20.58 -15.94 3.21
N SER A 29 -21.72 -15.39 3.63
CA SER A 29 -22.41 -14.32 2.91
C SER A 29 -21.54 -13.06 2.81
N LEU A 30 -20.87 -12.67 3.91
CA LEU A 30 -19.90 -11.56 3.92
C LEU A 30 -18.74 -11.83 2.99
N PHE A 31 -18.17 -13.04 3.00
CA PHE A 31 -17.08 -13.43 2.12
C PHE A 31 -17.47 -13.35 0.64
N ILE A 32 -18.65 -13.88 0.27
CA ILE A 32 -19.17 -13.77 -1.10
C ILE A 32 -19.37 -12.30 -1.49
N PHE A 33 -19.96 -11.49 -0.60
CA PHE A 33 -20.14 -10.06 -0.84
C PHE A 33 -18.78 -9.36 -1.10
N LEU A 34 -17.76 -9.65 -0.28
CA LEU A 34 -16.42 -9.10 -0.46
C LEU A 34 -15.80 -9.54 -1.79
N LEU A 35 -15.96 -10.81 -2.20
CA LEU A 35 -15.48 -11.29 -3.49
C LEU A 35 -16.13 -10.56 -4.67
N ILE A 36 -17.43 -10.30 -4.60
CA ILE A 36 -18.16 -9.56 -5.64
C ILE A 36 -17.69 -8.11 -5.70
N LYS A 37 -17.45 -7.48 -4.55
CA LYS A 37 -17.03 -6.07 -4.44
C LYS A 37 -15.54 -5.84 -4.67
N SER A 38 -14.72 -6.90 -4.63
CA SER A 38 -13.28 -6.84 -4.84
C SER A 38 -12.83 -7.82 -5.93
N PRO A 39 -13.07 -7.50 -7.22
CA PRO A 39 -12.81 -8.40 -8.35
C PRO A 39 -11.31 -8.70 -8.57
N GLY A 40 -10.44 -8.17 -7.72
CA GLY A 40 -8.99 -8.45 -7.73
C GLY A 40 -8.22 -7.80 -8.89
N LYS A 41 -8.86 -6.91 -9.64
CA LYS A 41 -8.26 -6.11 -10.72
C LYS A 41 -8.84 -4.68 -10.69
N PRO A 42 -8.09 -3.67 -11.15
CA PRO A 42 -8.60 -2.30 -11.21
C PRO A 42 -9.65 -2.13 -12.31
N ASP A 43 -10.56 -1.16 -12.08
CA ASP A 43 -11.59 -0.81 -13.06
C ASP A 43 -10.96 -0.25 -14.33
N GLN A 44 -11.55 -0.61 -15.47
CA GLN A 44 -11.16 -0.07 -16.78
C GLN A 44 -11.60 1.39 -16.93
N TYR A 45 -10.87 2.15 -17.73
CA TYR A 45 -11.33 3.47 -18.17
C TYR A 45 -12.32 3.31 -19.31
N LEU A 46 -13.56 3.77 -19.09
CA LEU A 46 -14.63 3.67 -20.06
C LEU A 46 -14.95 5.04 -20.69
N ASN A 47 -15.32 5.04 -21.95
CA ASN A 47 -15.87 6.21 -22.64
C ASN A 47 -17.36 6.38 -22.32
N ASN A 48 -17.98 7.41 -22.86
CA ASN A 48 -19.41 7.72 -22.67
C ASN A 48 -20.37 6.64 -23.16
N LEU A 49 -19.89 5.69 -23.97
CA LEU A 49 -20.65 4.55 -24.46
C LEU A 49 -20.40 3.28 -23.62
N GLY A 50 -19.69 3.38 -22.49
CA GLY A 50 -19.37 2.25 -21.63
C GLY A 50 -18.31 1.31 -22.20
N LYS A 51 -17.57 1.69 -23.26
CA LYS A 51 -16.50 0.90 -23.87
C LYS A 51 -15.12 1.33 -23.35
N PRO A 52 -14.14 0.43 -23.24
CA PRO A 52 -12.78 0.78 -22.87
C PRO A 52 -12.21 1.89 -23.78
N ILE A 53 -11.55 2.87 -23.19
CA ILE A 53 -10.86 3.94 -23.93
C ILE A 53 -9.66 3.33 -24.63
N VAL A 54 -9.58 3.55 -25.96
CA VAL A 54 -8.45 3.07 -26.76
C VAL A 54 -7.16 3.75 -26.31
N GLY A 55 -6.10 2.98 -26.11
CA GLY A 55 -4.81 3.49 -25.61
C GLY A 55 -4.76 3.68 -24.10
N SER A 56 -5.84 3.40 -23.36
CA SER A 56 -5.79 3.36 -21.89
C SER A 56 -5.23 2.03 -21.38
N ILE A 57 -4.72 2.06 -20.15
CA ILE A 57 -4.28 0.87 -19.42
C ILE A 57 -4.81 0.90 -17.99
N SER A 58 -5.31 -0.24 -17.51
CA SER A 58 -5.72 -0.44 -16.13
C SER A 58 -5.54 -1.90 -15.77
N GLU A 59 -4.42 -2.21 -15.14
CA GLU A 59 -4.03 -3.59 -14.86
C GLU A 59 -3.38 -3.78 -13.50
N LYS A 60 -3.47 -5.00 -13.01
CA LYS A 60 -2.65 -5.53 -11.92
C LYS A 60 -1.65 -6.51 -12.53
N THR A 61 -0.38 -6.29 -12.29
CA THR A 61 0.69 -7.13 -12.84
C THR A 61 1.73 -7.50 -11.79
N PHE A 62 2.50 -8.54 -12.09
CA PHE A 62 3.58 -9.03 -11.24
C PHE A 62 4.85 -9.16 -12.07
N VAL A 63 5.96 -8.69 -11.51
CA VAL A 63 7.27 -8.72 -12.17
C VAL A 63 8.32 -9.22 -11.19
N LYS A 64 9.33 -9.91 -11.68
CA LYS A 64 10.48 -10.30 -10.86
C LYS A 64 11.40 -9.10 -10.69
N ILE A 65 11.46 -8.56 -9.48
CA ILE A 65 12.24 -7.38 -9.08
C ILE A 65 13.12 -7.78 -7.90
N GLY A 66 14.42 -7.48 -7.96
CA GLY A 66 15.34 -7.81 -6.88
C GLY A 66 15.29 -9.28 -6.45
N GLY A 67 15.08 -10.19 -7.41
CA GLY A 67 15.04 -11.64 -7.17
C GLY A 67 13.69 -12.22 -6.77
N ILE A 68 12.71 -11.43 -6.32
CA ILE A 68 11.39 -11.88 -5.88
C ILE A 68 10.27 -11.35 -6.78
N LYS A 69 9.10 -12.00 -6.72
CA LYS A 69 7.90 -11.55 -7.44
C LYS A 69 7.27 -10.38 -6.70
N GLN A 70 7.21 -9.21 -7.35
CA GLN A 70 6.58 -8.01 -6.80
C GLN A 70 5.39 -7.58 -7.62
N GLY A 71 4.34 -7.10 -6.95
CA GLY A 71 3.08 -6.67 -7.55
C GLY A 71 2.99 -5.17 -7.74
N MET A 72 2.23 -4.76 -8.74
CA MET A 72 1.96 -3.36 -9.01
C MET A 72 0.65 -3.17 -9.77
N PHE A 73 0.06 -2.00 -9.63
CA PHE A 73 -1.04 -1.54 -10.49
C PHE A 73 -0.50 -0.51 -11.47
N ILE A 74 -0.81 -0.67 -12.76
CA ILE A 74 -0.42 0.28 -13.79
C ILE A 74 -1.68 0.86 -14.40
N ARG A 75 -1.81 2.19 -14.34
CA ARG A 75 -3.01 2.89 -14.79
C ARG A 75 -2.67 4.13 -15.60
N SER A 76 -3.40 4.35 -16.69
CA SER A 76 -3.36 5.56 -17.52
C SER A 76 -4.59 5.65 -18.40
N ARG A 77 -5.07 6.85 -18.67
CA ARG A 77 -6.05 7.09 -19.73
C ARG A 77 -5.41 7.08 -21.12
N ASN A 78 -4.10 7.32 -21.20
CA ASN A 78 -3.34 7.31 -22.43
C ASN A 78 -1.91 6.82 -22.17
N THR A 79 -1.53 5.66 -22.69
CA THR A 79 -0.21 5.05 -22.51
C THR A 79 0.93 5.82 -23.17
N ASN A 80 0.63 6.83 -24.00
CA ASN A 80 1.63 7.77 -24.52
C ASN A 80 2.10 8.80 -23.48
N ASN A 81 1.34 9.00 -22.40
CA ASN A 81 1.70 9.89 -21.32
C ASN A 81 3.09 9.57 -20.74
N PRO A 82 3.76 10.55 -20.12
CA PRO A 82 4.96 10.30 -19.34
C PRO A 82 4.71 9.23 -18.27
N VAL A 83 5.72 8.41 -17.97
CA VAL A 83 5.61 7.37 -16.94
C VAL A 83 5.97 7.93 -15.58
N LEU A 84 5.19 7.60 -14.57
CA LEU A 84 5.38 7.96 -13.18
C LEU A 84 5.45 6.70 -12.32
N LEU A 85 6.57 6.47 -11.65
CA LEU A 85 6.68 5.49 -10.57
C LEU A 85 6.22 6.12 -9.27
N TYR A 86 5.18 5.58 -8.65
CA TYR A 86 4.72 5.98 -7.33
C TYR A 86 5.26 5.02 -6.26
N VAL A 87 6.00 5.56 -5.29
CA VAL A 87 6.62 4.85 -4.17
C VAL A 87 5.86 5.19 -2.89
N HIS A 88 5.06 4.23 -2.40
CA HIS A 88 4.22 4.44 -1.21
C HIS A 88 5.04 4.55 0.09
N GLY A 89 4.40 5.09 1.12
CA GLY A 89 4.97 5.20 2.47
C GLY A 89 4.80 3.93 3.32
N GLY A 90 4.93 4.07 4.59
CA GLY A 90 4.86 3.03 5.58
C GLY A 90 6.22 2.81 6.23
N PRO A 91 6.51 1.61 6.73
CA PRO A 91 6.91 0.48 5.87
C PRO A 91 5.71 -0.35 5.38
N ALA A 92 5.81 -0.82 4.14
CA ALA A 92 4.93 -1.82 3.53
C ALA A 92 3.42 -1.50 3.62
N PHE A 93 3.03 -0.21 3.51
CA PHE A 93 1.63 0.22 3.49
C PHE A 93 1.22 0.71 2.09
N PRO A 94 0.84 -0.20 1.17
CA PRO A 94 0.36 0.17 -0.15
C PRO A 94 -0.91 1.01 -0.04
N ASN A 95 -0.90 2.19 -0.63
CA ASN A 95 -2.01 3.14 -0.55
C ASN A 95 -2.66 3.43 -1.91
N TYR A 96 -2.46 2.56 -2.90
CA TYR A 96 -3.07 2.65 -4.22
C TYR A 96 -4.56 2.98 -4.17
N PHE A 97 -5.33 2.24 -3.36
CA PHE A 97 -6.78 2.42 -3.24
C PHE A 97 -7.19 3.79 -2.68
N LEU A 98 -6.38 4.38 -1.79
CA LEU A 98 -6.61 5.72 -1.26
C LEU A 98 -6.38 6.79 -2.33
N ILE A 99 -5.28 6.67 -3.09
CA ILE A 99 -4.93 7.64 -4.12
C ILE A 99 -5.99 7.64 -5.22
N VAL A 100 -6.32 6.48 -5.75
CA VAL A 100 -7.32 6.37 -6.83
C VAL A 100 -8.69 6.87 -6.39
N LYS A 101 -9.06 6.69 -5.12
CA LYS A 101 -10.37 7.11 -4.60
C LYS A 101 -10.42 8.59 -4.22
N PHE A 102 -9.38 9.12 -3.59
CA PHE A 102 -9.42 10.45 -2.96
C PHE A 102 -8.57 11.51 -3.67
N ASN A 103 -7.68 11.10 -4.57
CA ASN A 103 -6.87 12.00 -5.38
C ASN A 103 -6.83 11.52 -6.84
N PRO A 104 -8.01 11.41 -7.50
CA PRO A 104 -8.08 11.02 -8.89
C PRO A 104 -7.47 12.10 -9.78
N GLY A 105 -6.92 11.68 -10.92
CA GLY A 105 -6.45 12.61 -11.96
C GLY A 105 -4.97 12.50 -12.32
N LEU A 106 -4.13 11.82 -11.52
CA LEU A 106 -2.75 11.56 -11.93
C LEU A 106 -2.69 10.78 -13.25
N GLU A 107 -3.61 9.84 -13.43
CA GLU A 107 -3.70 8.98 -14.63
C GLU A 107 -4.18 9.71 -15.89
N ASP A 108 -4.68 10.93 -15.76
CA ASP A 108 -5.01 11.78 -16.90
C ASP A 108 -3.74 12.34 -17.57
N TYR A 109 -2.68 12.54 -16.78
CA TYR A 109 -1.42 13.17 -17.20
C TYR A 109 -0.24 12.21 -17.26
N PHE A 110 -0.31 11.09 -16.52
CA PHE A 110 0.76 10.10 -16.43
C PHE A 110 0.27 8.68 -16.68
N THR A 111 1.17 7.84 -17.14
CA THR A 111 1.07 6.40 -16.96
C THR A 111 1.66 6.07 -15.59
N VAL A 112 0.78 5.89 -14.59
CA VAL A 112 1.19 5.73 -13.20
C VAL A 112 1.38 4.25 -12.87
N CYS A 113 2.55 3.91 -12.35
CA CYS A 113 2.83 2.62 -11.72
C CYS A 113 2.76 2.77 -10.19
N TYR A 114 1.74 2.24 -9.58
CA TYR A 114 1.60 2.10 -8.14
C TYR A 114 2.28 0.79 -7.73
N TRP A 115 3.57 0.88 -7.46
CA TRP A 115 4.36 -0.27 -7.07
C TRP A 115 4.12 -0.60 -5.59
N GLU A 116 3.83 -1.86 -5.29
CA GLU A 116 3.76 -2.37 -3.93
C GLU A 116 5.11 -2.97 -3.56
N GLN A 117 5.80 -2.30 -2.64
CA GLN A 117 7.18 -2.61 -2.26
C GLN A 117 7.30 -4.02 -1.69
N ARG A 118 8.49 -4.59 -1.79
CA ARG A 118 8.90 -5.85 -1.18
C ARG A 118 8.30 -6.02 0.22
N GLY A 119 7.68 -7.18 0.51
CA GLY A 119 7.07 -7.51 1.78
C GLY A 119 5.72 -6.85 2.08
N GLY A 120 5.19 -5.99 1.20
CA GLY A 120 3.90 -5.33 1.36
C GLY A 120 2.86 -5.74 0.32
N GLY A 121 1.59 -5.77 0.69
CA GLY A 121 0.45 -5.98 -0.21
C GLY A 121 0.63 -7.15 -1.18
N LEU A 122 0.56 -6.87 -2.49
CA LEU A 122 0.74 -7.87 -3.55
C LEU A 122 2.16 -8.46 -3.60
N SER A 123 3.15 -7.78 -3.03
CA SER A 123 4.55 -8.21 -2.99
C SER A 123 4.90 -8.98 -1.72
N TYR A 124 3.89 -9.30 -0.89
CA TYR A 124 4.10 -10.17 0.26
C TYR A 124 4.31 -11.61 -0.18
N THR A 125 5.44 -12.20 0.23
CA THR A 125 5.79 -13.61 -0.04
C THR A 125 6.73 -14.12 1.05
N SER A 126 6.73 -15.46 1.28
CA SER A 126 7.66 -16.10 2.21
C SER A 126 9.13 -16.07 1.75
N GLU A 127 9.38 -15.66 0.51
CA GLU A 127 10.75 -15.47 -0.01
C GLU A 127 11.41 -14.18 0.49
N VAL A 128 10.64 -13.28 1.09
CA VAL A 128 11.18 -12.03 1.67
C VAL A 128 11.83 -12.34 3.01
N THR A 129 13.14 -12.16 3.10
CA THR A 129 13.89 -12.32 4.35
C THR A 129 14.02 -10.98 5.09
N VAL A 130 14.22 -11.05 6.41
CA VAL A 130 14.43 -9.85 7.25
C VAL A 130 15.63 -9.03 6.77
N GLU A 131 16.70 -9.69 6.36
CA GLU A 131 17.94 -9.07 5.87
C GLU A 131 17.69 -8.27 4.58
N SER A 132 16.71 -8.69 3.77
CA SER A 132 16.32 -7.98 2.53
C SER A 132 15.41 -6.78 2.77
N MET A 133 14.89 -6.59 3.99
CA MET A 133 14.00 -5.49 4.35
C MET A 133 14.81 -4.29 4.87
N ASN A 134 15.58 -3.66 3.98
CA ASN A 134 16.38 -2.48 4.28
C ASN A 134 16.30 -1.45 3.15
N PHE A 135 16.60 -0.19 3.44
CA PHE A 135 16.51 0.92 2.48
C PHE A 135 17.37 0.73 1.24
N ASN A 136 18.54 0.09 1.37
CA ASN A 136 19.42 -0.16 0.24
C ASN A 136 18.77 -1.12 -0.76
N GLN A 137 18.20 -2.23 -0.30
CA GLN A 137 17.52 -3.19 -1.15
C GLN A 137 16.25 -2.58 -1.78
N LEU A 138 15.46 -1.84 -1.00
CA LEU A 138 14.26 -1.17 -1.51
C LEU A 138 14.60 -0.12 -2.58
N ALA A 139 15.72 0.59 -2.43
CA ALA A 139 16.18 1.52 -3.45
C ALA A 139 16.66 0.81 -4.74
N LEU A 140 17.33 -0.34 -4.61
CA LEU A 140 17.67 -1.17 -5.77
C LEU A 140 16.41 -1.71 -6.46
N ASP A 141 15.44 -2.17 -5.71
CA ASP A 141 14.15 -2.59 -6.25
C ASP A 141 13.46 -1.44 -7.02
N ALA A 142 13.50 -0.20 -6.49
CA ALA A 142 12.95 0.97 -7.19
C ALA A 142 13.67 1.27 -8.51
N VAL A 143 14.99 1.09 -8.57
CA VAL A 143 15.78 1.19 -9.82
C VAL A 143 15.35 0.08 -10.81
N ASP A 144 15.21 -1.14 -10.34
CA ASP A 144 14.77 -2.28 -11.18
C ASP A 144 13.36 -2.05 -11.75
N VAL A 145 12.41 -1.57 -10.91
CA VAL A 145 11.06 -1.19 -11.35
C VAL A 145 11.13 -0.07 -12.38
N THR A 146 11.98 0.93 -12.15
CA THR A 146 12.21 2.04 -13.10
C THR A 146 12.68 1.50 -14.46
N ASN A 147 13.67 0.62 -14.47
CA ASN A 147 14.19 0.02 -15.71
C ASN A 147 13.13 -0.86 -16.42
N TYR A 148 12.33 -1.62 -15.67
CA TYR A 148 11.20 -2.36 -16.21
C TYR A 148 10.21 -1.43 -16.91
N LEU A 149 9.80 -0.34 -16.26
CA LEU A 149 8.85 0.63 -16.79
C LEU A 149 9.40 1.34 -18.04
N ARG A 150 10.66 1.76 -18.01
CA ARG A 150 11.34 2.37 -19.15
C ARG A 150 11.31 1.46 -20.38
N LYS A 151 11.69 0.20 -20.19
CA LYS A 151 11.67 -0.82 -21.24
C LYS A 151 10.27 -1.09 -21.76
N ARG A 152 9.31 -1.24 -20.85
CA ARG A 152 7.91 -1.57 -21.19
C ARG A 152 7.24 -0.49 -22.02
N PHE A 153 7.44 0.78 -21.68
CA PHE A 153 6.79 1.93 -22.33
C PHE A 153 7.68 2.66 -23.33
N GLY A 154 8.88 2.15 -23.61
CA GLY A 154 9.80 2.76 -24.58
C GLY A 154 10.24 4.16 -24.15
N LYS A 155 10.44 4.41 -22.85
CA LYS A 155 10.85 5.72 -22.32
C LYS A 155 12.32 5.73 -21.92
N GLU A 156 13.03 6.78 -22.27
CA GLU A 156 14.43 6.98 -21.87
C GLU A 156 14.52 7.27 -20.36
N LYS A 157 13.62 8.12 -19.85
CA LYS A 157 13.50 8.51 -18.45
C LYS A 157 12.06 8.45 -17.98
N ILE A 158 11.86 8.39 -16.67
CA ILE A 158 10.53 8.46 -16.06
C ILE A 158 10.51 9.49 -14.92
N TYR A 159 9.32 9.80 -14.41
CA TYR A 159 9.15 10.55 -13.17
C TYR A 159 9.07 9.57 -11.99
N ILE A 160 9.53 10.00 -10.83
CA ILE A 160 9.36 9.25 -9.58
C ILE A 160 8.73 10.16 -8.52
N MET A 161 7.65 9.70 -7.91
CA MET A 161 6.94 10.38 -6.83
C MET A 161 6.92 9.46 -5.62
N ALA A 162 7.23 10.01 -4.44
CA ALA A 162 7.28 9.24 -3.22
C ALA A 162 6.55 9.93 -2.08
N HIS A 163 5.93 9.14 -1.20
CA HIS A 163 5.20 9.62 -0.05
C HIS A 163 5.80 9.09 1.26
N SER A 164 5.98 9.97 2.26
CA SER A 164 6.36 9.61 3.64
C SER A 164 7.56 8.64 3.67
N GLY A 165 7.45 7.46 4.28
CA GLY A 165 8.52 6.43 4.34
C GLY A 165 9.03 5.94 2.98
N GLY A 166 8.35 6.21 1.88
CA GLY A 166 8.85 5.96 0.52
C GLY A 166 9.86 6.99 0.03
N THR A 167 9.90 8.18 0.66
CA THR A 167 10.79 9.28 0.20
C THR A 167 12.28 8.96 0.35
N PRO A 168 12.78 8.35 1.44
CA PRO A 168 14.17 7.92 1.52
C PRO A 168 14.53 6.87 0.45
N ILE A 169 13.60 5.95 0.14
CA ILE A 169 13.79 4.90 -0.87
C ILE A 169 13.97 5.52 -2.24
N ALA A 170 13.03 6.40 -2.64
CA ALA A 170 13.08 7.08 -3.93
C ALA A 170 14.29 8.01 -4.05
N LEU A 171 14.64 8.74 -2.99
CA LEU A 171 15.79 9.62 -2.98
C LEU A 171 17.11 8.84 -3.15
N LEU A 172 17.25 7.69 -2.48
CA LEU A 172 18.40 6.80 -2.67
C LEU A 172 18.46 6.24 -4.10
N ALA A 173 17.30 5.85 -4.68
CA ALA A 173 17.25 5.39 -6.06
C ALA A 173 17.70 6.49 -7.05
N VAL A 174 17.17 7.71 -6.89
CA VAL A 174 17.53 8.86 -7.73
C VAL A 174 19.00 9.26 -7.55
N SER A 175 19.53 9.22 -6.33
CA SER A 175 20.94 9.56 -6.08
C SER A 175 21.91 8.55 -6.72
N ARG A 176 21.51 7.29 -6.86
CA ARG A 176 22.30 6.23 -7.51
C ARG A 176 22.26 6.32 -9.03
N GLU A 177 21.08 6.55 -9.56
CA GLU A 177 20.82 6.49 -11.00
C GLU A 177 20.06 7.75 -11.48
N PRO A 178 20.62 8.97 -11.31
CA PRO A 178 19.92 10.20 -11.65
C PRO A 178 19.55 10.31 -13.12
N ALA A 179 20.31 9.64 -13.99
CA ALA A 179 20.06 9.63 -15.44
C ALA A 179 18.76 8.94 -15.84
N LEU A 180 18.15 8.13 -14.96
CA LEU A 180 16.91 7.42 -15.24
C LEU A 180 15.65 8.27 -15.02
N PHE A 181 15.80 9.46 -14.43
CA PHE A 181 14.66 10.26 -13.97
C PHE A 181 14.64 11.66 -14.60
N TYR A 182 13.44 12.14 -14.96
CA TYR A 182 13.20 13.53 -15.31
C TYR A 182 13.14 14.42 -14.06
N ALA A 183 12.41 13.94 -13.04
CA ALA A 183 12.27 14.62 -11.77
C ALA A 183 11.91 13.64 -10.65
N TYR A 184 12.23 14.03 -9.42
CA TYR A 184 11.78 13.44 -8.17
C TYR A 184 10.78 14.38 -7.49
N ILE A 185 9.67 13.81 -6.99
CA ILE A 185 8.61 14.54 -6.28
C ILE A 185 8.44 13.89 -4.91
N GLY A 186 8.82 14.60 -3.85
CA GLY A 186 8.68 14.14 -2.46
C GLY A 186 7.44 14.74 -1.80
N MET A 187 6.57 13.89 -1.25
CA MET A 187 5.41 14.27 -0.46
C MET A 187 5.59 13.81 0.99
N GLY A 188 5.55 14.74 1.96
CA GLY A 188 5.90 14.43 3.34
C GLY A 188 7.33 13.90 3.43
N GLN A 189 8.27 14.64 2.84
CA GLN A 189 9.68 14.25 2.72
C GLN A 189 10.31 14.00 4.08
N ILE A 190 10.87 12.82 4.28
CA ILE A 190 11.73 12.50 5.42
C ILE A 190 13.15 12.92 5.09
N THR A 191 13.71 13.85 5.88
CA THR A 191 15.10 14.33 5.74
C THR A 191 15.99 13.80 6.84
N ASN A 192 15.58 13.98 8.10
CA ASN A 192 16.26 13.47 9.28
C ASN A 192 15.22 13.04 10.31
N GLN A 193 14.83 11.77 10.27
CA GLN A 193 13.77 11.24 11.15
C GLN A 193 14.13 11.34 12.63
N ALA A 194 15.37 11.01 12.99
CA ALA A 194 15.82 11.02 14.39
C ALA A 194 15.75 12.42 15.00
N GLU A 195 16.18 13.44 14.24
CA GLU A 195 16.12 14.82 14.73
C GLU A 195 14.66 15.34 14.81
N SER A 196 13.83 14.98 13.82
CA SER A 196 12.40 15.32 13.84
C SER A 196 11.68 14.70 15.04
N GLU A 197 11.95 13.45 15.37
CA GLU A 197 11.37 12.78 16.55
C GLU A 197 11.84 13.42 17.86
N LYS A 198 13.11 13.78 17.96
CA LYS A 198 13.66 14.48 19.13
C LYS A 198 13.00 15.85 19.35
N ILE A 199 12.85 16.63 18.28
CA ILE A 199 12.16 17.93 18.33
C ILE A 199 10.69 17.73 18.74
N ALA A 200 9.99 16.78 18.13
CA ALA A 200 8.59 16.47 18.46
C ALA A 200 8.43 16.00 19.90
N TYR A 201 9.32 15.14 20.39
CA TYR A 201 9.33 14.70 21.79
C TYR A 201 9.47 15.88 22.76
N THR A 202 10.46 16.74 22.52
CA THR A 202 10.71 17.92 23.37
C THR A 202 9.49 18.85 23.39
N TYR A 203 8.95 19.16 22.20
CA TYR A 203 7.75 19.99 22.08
C TYR A 203 6.55 19.41 22.84
N MET A 204 6.25 18.11 22.65
CA MET A 204 5.14 17.46 23.34
C MET A 204 5.33 17.46 24.86
N LEU A 205 6.56 17.22 25.33
CA LEU A 205 6.88 17.22 26.74
C LEU A 205 6.62 18.62 27.36
N GLU A 206 7.08 19.68 26.72
CA GLU A 206 6.86 21.06 27.13
C GLU A 206 5.38 21.42 27.20
N GLN A 207 4.61 21.06 26.16
CA GLN A 207 3.15 21.31 26.12
C GLN A 207 2.43 20.58 27.27
N TYR A 208 2.68 19.28 27.46
CA TYR A 208 2.05 18.52 28.55
C TYR A 208 2.42 19.01 29.93
N MET A 209 3.65 19.51 30.12
CA MET A 209 4.07 20.13 31.39
C MET A 209 3.36 21.47 31.60
N ALA A 210 3.24 22.31 30.58
CA ALA A 210 2.53 23.59 30.65
C ALA A 210 1.03 23.41 30.96
N ASP A 211 0.40 22.38 30.41
CA ASP A 211 -1.01 22.03 30.63
C ASP A 211 -1.24 21.32 31.99
N GLY A 212 -0.20 21.02 32.78
CA GLY A 212 -0.29 20.24 34.01
C GLY A 212 -0.72 18.78 33.78
N ASN A 213 -0.58 18.25 32.57
CA ASN A 213 -1.01 16.89 32.21
C ASN A 213 0.07 15.87 32.61
N GLN A 214 0.25 15.63 33.91
CA GLN A 214 1.26 14.74 34.45
C GLN A 214 1.15 13.31 33.89
N LYS A 215 -0.07 12.81 33.64
CA LYS A 215 -0.31 11.47 33.06
C LYS A 215 0.32 11.32 31.66
N SER A 216 0.22 12.35 30.83
CA SER A 216 0.84 12.34 29.48
C SER A 216 2.35 12.50 29.56
N VAL A 217 2.86 13.33 30.48
CA VAL A 217 4.30 13.45 30.77
C VAL A 217 4.90 12.09 31.15
N ASP A 218 4.26 11.38 32.10
CA ASP A 218 4.77 10.09 32.57
C ASP A 218 4.71 9.01 31.49
N LYS A 219 3.72 9.08 30.60
CA LYS A 219 3.61 8.18 29.44
C LYS A 219 4.70 8.46 28.42
N LEU A 220 4.95 9.72 28.11
CA LEU A 220 5.96 10.13 27.14
C LEU A 220 7.38 9.75 27.59
N LYS A 221 7.69 9.88 28.89
CA LYS A 221 9.00 9.51 29.47
C LYS A 221 9.30 8.01 29.48
N LYS A 222 8.32 7.15 29.11
CA LYS A 222 8.50 5.69 29.06
C LYS A 222 8.86 5.19 27.66
N ILE A 223 8.84 6.07 26.66
CA ILE A 223 9.24 5.81 25.28
C ILE A 223 10.75 6.05 25.15
#